data_f2174d615da2154f83b05b5a479d3354
#
_entry.id   f2174d615da2154f83b05b5a479d3354
#
_cell.length_a   1.000
_cell.length_b   1.000
_cell.length_c   1.000
_cell.angle_alpha   90.00
_cell.angle_beta   90.00
_cell.angle_gamma   90.00
#
_symmetry.space_group_name_H-M   'P 1'
#
loop_
_entity.id
_entity.type
_entity.pdbx_description
1 polymer ?
#
loop_
_entity_poly.entity_id
_entity_poly.type
_entity_poly.pdbx_seq_one_letter_code
_entity_poly.pdbx_strand_id
1 'polypeptide(L)'
;LLSILNIWPETAFLGVYPRDKSVIQELSQRFLNPNKNEFLFTGTISNYENNYYNSALLLNSKKEVKNIYSKNILVPFGEFVPFRKILPRFDFFENKIDFSSSYQINPIAINKYYKFVPLICYEILFSNLIFKSLDKEISLIVNITNDAWFGNTIGPIQHFQFAKIRAVEFGIPVIRVANTG
;
A
#
# COMPACT_ATOMS: atom_id res chain seq x y z
N LEU A 1 -6.86 20.40 15.82
CA LEU A 1 -7.58 20.36 14.52
C LEU A 1 -7.82 18.90 14.17
N LEU A 2 -9.07 18.53 13.89
CA LEU A 2 -9.46 17.21 13.43
C LEU A 2 -8.82 16.95 12.06
N SER A 3 -8.12 15.81 11.91
CA SER A 3 -7.60 15.35 10.63
C SER A 3 -8.46 14.21 10.11
N ILE A 4 -8.76 14.20 8.82
CA ILE A 4 -9.52 13.14 8.16
C ILE A 4 -8.57 12.38 7.23
N LEU A 5 -8.50 11.07 7.36
CA LEU A 5 -7.76 10.19 6.47
C LEU A 5 -8.73 9.35 5.65
N ASN A 6 -8.81 9.63 4.36
CA ASN A 6 -9.50 8.80 3.39
C ASN A 6 -8.53 7.70 2.93
N ILE A 7 -8.99 6.46 2.91
CA ILE A 7 -8.12 5.32 2.53
C ILE A 7 -8.78 4.58 1.37
N TRP A 8 -8.03 4.45 0.28
CA TRP A 8 -8.42 3.68 -0.90
C TRP A 8 -7.57 2.41 -0.99
N PRO A 9 -8.09 1.34 -1.62
CA PRO A 9 -7.42 0.06 -1.69
C PRO A 9 -6.13 0.08 -2.53
N GLU A 10 -5.44 -1.06 -2.57
CA GLU A 10 -4.30 -1.32 -3.42
C GLU A 10 -4.65 -1.10 -4.89
N THR A 11 -3.75 -0.44 -5.64
CA THR A 11 -3.93 -0.11 -7.07
C THR A 11 -5.26 0.58 -7.41
N ALA A 12 -5.84 1.31 -6.47
CA ALA A 12 -7.06 2.07 -6.71
C ALA A 12 -6.86 3.18 -7.75
N PHE A 13 -5.65 3.70 -7.86
CA PHE A 13 -5.25 4.58 -8.94
C PHE A 13 -4.41 3.81 -9.96
N LEU A 14 -4.92 3.69 -11.20
CA LEU A 14 -4.30 2.90 -12.27
C LEU A 14 -3.17 3.63 -13.03
N GLY A 15 -2.81 4.83 -12.62
CA GLY A 15 -1.67 5.58 -13.19
C GLY A 15 -0.34 5.17 -12.60
N VAL A 16 0.73 5.72 -13.18
CA VAL A 16 2.11 5.52 -12.72
C VAL A 16 2.68 6.83 -12.19
N TYR A 17 3.02 6.85 -10.90
CA TYR A 17 3.68 8.01 -10.30
C TYR A 17 5.21 7.96 -10.55
N PRO A 18 5.91 9.06 -10.85
CA PRO A 18 5.42 10.44 -10.97
C PRO A 18 4.90 10.84 -12.35
N ARG A 19 4.92 9.96 -13.35
CA ARG A 19 4.49 10.27 -14.73
C ARG A 19 3.10 10.91 -14.77
N ASP A 20 2.15 10.30 -14.05
CA ASP A 20 0.74 10.69 -14.06
C ASP A 20 0.39 11.58 -12.83
N LYS A 21 1.36 12.35 -12.34
CA LYS A 21 1.22 13.20 -11.13
C LYS A 21 0.07 14.20 -11.24
N SER A 22 -0.16 14.78 -12.39
CA SER A 22 -1.25 15.75 -12.60
C SER A 22 -2.63 15.14 -12.37
N VAL A 23 -2.85 13.91 -12.85
CA VAL A 23 -4.11 13.17 -12.66
C VAL A 23 -4.32 12.83 -11.20
N ILE A 24 -3.26 12.39 -10.50
CA ILE A 24 -3.32 12.11 -9.05
C ILE A 24 -3.69 13.38 -8.26
N GLN A 25 -3.11 14.51 -8.65
CA GLN A 25 -3.40 15.81 -8.03
C GLN A 25 -4.84 16.27 -8.29
N GLU A 26 -5.37 16.03 -9.47
CA GLU A 26 -6.77 16.31 -9.80
C GLU A 26 -7.72 15.43 -8.96
N LEU A 27 -7.42 14.14 -8.81
CA LEU A 27 -8.19 13.27 -7.95
C LEU A 27 -8.24 13.77 -6.51
N SER A 28 -7.09 14.17 -5.94
CA SER A 28 -7.07 14.72 -4.58
C SER A 28 -7.97 15.95 -4.45
N GLN A 29 -8.02 16.81 -5.46
CA GLN A 29 -8.89 17.99 -5.49
C GLN A 29 -10.37 17.65 -5.53
N ARG A 30 -10.75 16.56 -6.19
CA ARG A 30 -12.16 16.13 -6.27
C ARG A 30 -12.68 15.50 -4.99
N PHE A 31 -11.82 14.82 -4.25
CA PHE A 31 -12.21 14.00 -3.10
C PHE A 31 -11.84 14.63 -1.74
N LEU A 32 -10.95 15.62 -1.71
CA LEU A 32 -10.52 16.27 -0.49
C LEU A 32 -11.02 17.72 -0.43
N ASN A 33 -11.52 18.12 0.74
CA ASN A 33 -11.92 19.49 0.96
C ASN A 33 -10.69 20.38 1.23
N PRO A 34 -10.41 21.40 0.38
CA PRO A 34 -9.22 22.24 0.52
C PRO A 34 -9.19 23.07 1.81
N ASN A 35 -10.35 23.29 2.44
CA ASN A 35 -10.50 24.05 3.68
C ASN A 35 -10.39 23.18 4.94
N LYS A 36 -10.17 21.87 4.78
CA LYS A 36 -10.03 20.92 5.88
C LYS A 36 -8.67 20.25 5.86
N ASN A 37 -8.24 19.76 7.01
CA ASN A 37 -7.04 18.96 7.13
C ASN A 37 -7.34 17.51 6.72
N GLU A 38 -7.52 17.30 5.43
CA GLU A 38 -7.87 16.01 4.84
C GLU A 38 -6.71 15.42 4.06
N PHE A 39 -6.61 14.10 4.14
CA PHE A 39 -5.60 13.30 3.45
C PHE A 39 -6.25 12.17 2.68
N LEU A 40 -5.61 11.75 1.59
CA LEU A 40 -5.93 10.55 0.84
C LEU A 40 -4.72 9.63 0.83
N PHE A 41 -4.88 8.41 1.36
CA PHE A 41 -3.91 7.34 1.23
C PHE A 41 -4.44 6.34 0.19
N THR A 42 -3.74 6.18 -0.94
CA THR A 42 -4.21 5.39 -2.09
C THR A 42 -3.10 4.56 -2.72
N GLY A 43 -3.43 3.33 -3.10
CA GLY A 43 -2.54 2.45 -3.85
C GLY A 43 -2.37 2.91 -5.31
N THR A 44 -1.16 2.80 -5.82
CA THR A 44 -0.75 3.11 -7.20
C THR A 44 0.49 2.31 -7.59
N ILE A 45 0.90 2.44 -8.84
CA ILE A 45 2.22 2.00 -9.30
C ILE A 45 3.15 3.21 -9.28
N SER A 46 4.39 3.03 -8.84
CA SER A 46 5.43 4.06 -9.04
C SER A 46 6.57 3.52 -9.90
N ASN A 47 7.25 4.44 -10.59
CA ASN A 47 8.41 4.13 -11.41
C ASN A 47 9.55 5.10 -11.08
N TYR A 48 10.70 4.55 -10.71
CA TYR A 48 11.93 5.29 -10.49
C TYR A 48 13.08 4.53 -11.14
N GLU A 49 13.87 5.21 -11.94
CA GLU A 49 15.05 4.63 -12.60
C GLU A 49 14.76 3.32 -13.35
N ASN A 50 13.64 3.28 -14.07
CA ASN A 50 13.13 2.10 -14.80
C ASN A 50 12.69 0.92 -13.91
N ASN A 51 12.65 1.09 -12.60
CA ASN A 51 12.10 0.09 -11.68
C ASN A 51 10.66 0.45 -11.32
N TYR A 52 9.77 -0.54 -11.41
CA TYR A 52 8.37 -0.40 -11.03
C TYR A 52 8.15 -0.92 -9.62
N TYR A 53 7.36 -0.20 -8.86
CA TYR A 53 7.01 -0.55 -7.48
C TYR A 53 5.50 -0.55 -7.30
N ASN A 54 5.00 -1.54 -6.58
CA ASN A 54 3.65 -1.47 -6.01
C ASN A 54 3.71 -0.51 -4.83
N SER A 55 3.01 0.60 -4.91
CA SER A 55 3.20 1.73 -4.01
C SER A 55 1.89 2.28 -3.47
N ALA A 56 1.98 3.06 -2.41
CA ALA A 56 0.90 3.87 -1.87
C ALA A 56 1.37 5.32 -1.66
N LEU A 57 0.50 6.26 -1.98
CA LEU A 57 0.75 7.69 -1.83
C LEU A 57 -0.11 8.27 -0.71
N LEU A 58 0.47 9.14 0.09
CA LEU A 58 -0.28 10.04 0.96
C LEU A 58 -0.34 11.42 0.33
N LEU A 59 -1.56 11.85 -0.03
CA LEU A 59 -1.82 13.19 -0.57
C LEU A 59 -2.56 14.03 0.47
N ASN A 60 -2.34 15.33 0.44
CA ASN A 60 -3.13 16.27 1.22
C ASN A 60 -4.13 17.05 0.33
N SER A 61 -5.02 17.80 0.97
CA SER A 61 -6.02 18.64 0.31
C SER A 61 -5.42 19.78 -0.54
N LYS A 62 -4.10 20.05 -0.42
CA LYS A 62 -3.37 21.02 -1.24
C LYS A 62 -2.72 20.41 -2.48
N LYS A 63 -3.08 19.19 -2.87
CA LYS A 63 -2.54 18.46 -4.02
C LYS A 63 -1.05 18.05 -3.87
N GLU A 64 -0.53 18.05 -2.66
CA GLU A 64 0.85 17.65 -2.41
C GLU A 64 0.91 16.16 -2.08
N VAL A 65 1.85 15.45 -2.69
CA VAL A 65 2.26 14.10 -2.24
C VAL A 65 3.16 14.30 -1.02
N LYS A 66 2.65 13.94 0.14
CA LYS A 66 3.34 14.09 1.44
C LYS A 66 4.25 12.92 1.75
N ASN A 67 3.88 11.73 1.26
CA ASN A 67 4.66 10.52 1.49
C ASN A 67 4.40 9.50 0.39
N ILE A 68 5.36 8.62 0.17
CA ILE A 68 5.29 7.48 -0.73
C ILE A 68 5.80 6.26 0.04
N TYR A 69 5.02 5.21 0.05
CA TYR A 69 5.40 3.91 0.54
C TYR A 69 5.46 2.93 -0.63
N SER A 70 6.53 2.19 -0.75
CA SER A 70 6.67 1.14 -1.76
C SER A 70 6.79 -0.22 -1.07
N LYS A 71 6.10 -1.20 -1.60
CA LYS A 71 5.99 -2.56 -1.06
C LYS A 71 7.35 -3.20 -0.85
N ASN A 72 7.57 -3.78 0.32
CA ASN A 72 8.83 -4.42 0.70
C ASN A 72 8.82 -5.92 0.39
N ILE A 73 7.69 -6.59 0.65
CA ILE A 73 7.56 -8.03 0.45
C ILE A 73 6.61 -8.29 -0.70
N LEU A 74 7.17 -8.75 -1.81
CA LEU A 74 6.44 -9.04 -3.05
C LEU A 74 5.88 -10.45 -3.04
N VAL A 75 4.76 -10.64 -3.74
CA VAL A 75 4.14 -11.95 -3.96
C VAL A 75 4.88 -12.68 -5.08
N PRO A 76 5.54 -13.83 -4.79
CA PRO A 76 6.18 -14.63 -5.82
C PRO A 76 5.17 -15.06 -6.90
N PHE A 77 5.59 -15.04 -8.16
CA PHE A 77 4.80 -15.34 -9.37
C PHE A 77 3.62 -14.36 -9.63
N GLY A 78 3.24 -13.56 -8.65
CA GLY A 78 2.24 -12.49 -8.80
C GLY A 78 2.87 -11.16 -9.21
N GLU A 79 3.85 -10.73 -8.46
CA GLU A 79 4.51 -9.42 -8.61
C GLU A 79 5.93 -9.52 -9.16
N PHE A 80 6.58 -10.67 -9.07
CA PHE A 80 7.86 -10.97 -9.71
C PHE A 80 7.98 -12.46 -9.98
N VAL A 81 8.83 -12.82 -10.93
CA VAL A 81 9.14 -14.24 -11.24
C VAL A 81 10.46 -14.61 -10.60
N PRO A 82 10.46 -15.46 -9.54
CA PRO A 82 11.68 -15.95 -8.95
C PRO A 82 12.52 -16.68 -9.98
N PHE A 83 13.85 -16.49 -9.92
CA PHE A 83 14.80 -17.19 -10.82
C PHE A 83 14.51 -17.02 -12.31
N ARG A 84 13.90 -15.91 -12.76
CA ARG A 84 13.56 -15.64 -14.17
C ARG A 84 14.71 -15.94 -15.15
N LYS A 85 15.97 -15.76 -14.74
CA LYS A 85 17.14 -16.02 -15.57
C LYS A 85 17.42 -17.50 -15.79
N ILE A 86 16.90 -18.38 -14.96
CA ILE A 86 17.18 -19.83 -14.95
C ILE A 86 15.94 -20.61 -15.41
N LEU A 87 14.75 -20.09 -15.16
CA LEU A 87 13.51 -20.72 -15.59
C LEU A 87 13.39 -20.65 -17.12
N PRO A 88 12.98 -21.75 -17.79
CA PRO A 88 12.67 -21.70 -19.20
C PRO A 88 11.59 -20.64 -19.45
N ARG A 89 11.64 -20.00 -20.62
CA ARG A 89 10.64 -19.03 -21.05
C ARG A 89 9.27 -19.72 -21.12
N PHE A 90 8.49 -19.56 -20.09
CA PHE A 90 7.06 -19.86 -20.16
C PHE A 90 6.36 -18.63 -20.73
N ASP A 91 5.70 -18.75 -21.87
CA ASP A 91 4.96 -17.68 -22.56
C ASP A 91 4.00 -16.91 -21.63
N PHE A 92 3.54 -17.58 -20.58
CA PHE A 92 2.64 -17.00 -19.56
C PHE A 92 3.28 -15.83 -18.76
N PHE A 93 4.62 -15.72 -18.73
CA PHE A 93 5.35 -14.69 -17.97
C PHE A 93 6.10 -13.68 -18.83
N GLU A 94 6.13 -13.86 -20.17
CA GLU A 94 6.98 -13.04 -21.05
C GLU A 94 6.66 -11.55 -21.02
N ASN A 95 5.41 -11.17 -20.78
CA ASN A 95 4.95 -9.78 -20.80
C ASN A 95 4.68 -9.17 -19.41
N LYS A 96 5.01 -9.86 -18.32
CA LYS A 96 4.85 -9.31 -16.98
C LYS A 96 6.06 -8.46 -16.60
N ILE A 97 5.76 -7.22 -16.23
CA ILE A 97 6.73 -6.33 -15.57
C ILE A 97 6.92 -6.85 -14.15
N ASP A 98 8.17 -7.19 -13.77
CA ASP A 98 8.49 -7.51 -12.39
C ASP A 98 8.53 -6.22 -11.59
N PHE A 99 7.85 -6.23 -10.44
CA PHE A 99 7.99 -5.16 -9.46
C PHE A 99 9.31 -5.32 -8.70
N SER A 100 9.85 -4.19 -8.27
CA SER A 100 11.00 -4.12 -7.40
C SER A 100 10.55 -4.00 -5.94
N SER A 101 11.30 -4.64 -5.05
CA SER A 101 11.08 -4.54 -3.61
C SER A 101 11.71 -3.25 -3.06
N SER A 102 11.00 -2.57 -2.16
CA SER A 102 11.59 -1.54 -1.32
C SER A 102 12.21 -2.21 -0.08
N TYR A 103 13.30 -1.66 0.44
CA TYR A 103 13.94 -2.19 1.65
C TYR A 103 13.67 -1.32 2.88
N GLN A 104 12.76 -0.35 2.75
CA GLN A 104 12.46 0.60 3.81
C GLN A 104 10.98 0.57 4.16
N ILE A 105 10.69 0.32 5.42
CA ILE A 105 9.36 0.51 5.97
C ILE A 105 9.42 1.69 6.93
N ASN A 106 8.89 2.81 6.49
CA ASN A 106 8.83 4.02 7.27
C ASN A 106 7.38 4.33 7.63
N PRO A 107 7.05 4.46 8.91
CA PRO A 107 5.76 4.93 9.34
C PRO A 107 5.44 6.31 8.76
N ILE A 108 4.18 6.52 8.43
CA ILE A 108 3.69 7.74 7.82
C ILE A 108 2.98 8.60 8.85
N ALA A 109 3.44 9.84 9.05
CA ALA A 109 2.81 10.80 9.93
C ALA A 109 1.69 11.56 9.20
N ILE A 110 0.49 11.56 9.78
CA ILE A 110 -0.63 12.41 9.34
C ILE A 110 -0.48 13.81 9.97
N ASN A 111 -0.10 13.83 11.23
CA ASN A 111 0.19 15.04 12.00
C ASN A 111 1.14 14.69 13.17
N LYS A 112 1.37 15.64 14.07
CA LYS A 112 2.27 15.42 15.22
C LYS A 112 1.79 14.38 16.25
N TYR A 113 0.52 13.95 16.18
CA TYR A 113 -0.07 13.02 17.15
C TYR A 113 -0.39 11.64 16.55
N TYR A 114 -0.53 11.55 15.23
CA TYR A 114 -0.98 10.34 14.57
C TYR A 114 -0.01 9.90 13.48
N LYS A 115 0.49 8.70 13.65
CA LYS A 115 1.42 8.04 12.75
C LYS A 115 0.95 6.61 12.52
N PHE A 116 1.04 6.12 11.30
CA PHE A 116 0.63 4.77 10.99
C PHE A 116 1.70 3.99 10.23
N VAL A 117 1.69 2.67 10.42
CA VAL A 117 2.48 1.73 9.61
C VAL A 117 1.69 1.39 8.34
N PRO A 118 2.20 1.74 7.15
CA PRO A 118 1.58 1.35 5.88
C PRO A 118 1.96 -0.09 5.53
N LEU A 119 0.99 -0.86 5.03
CA LEU A 119 1.20 -2.20 4.51
C LEU A 119 0.39 -2.38 3.23
N ILE A 120 0.98 -3.03 2.22
CA ILE A 120 0.30 -3.37 0.98
C ILE A 120 0.08 -4.87 0.93
N CYS A 121 -1.20 -5.28 0.90
CA CYS A 121 -1.68 -6.64 0.65
C CYS A 121 -0.99 -7.70 1.53
N TYR A 122 -0.22 -8.57 0.93
CA TYR A 122 0.49 -9.72 1.48
C TYR A 122 1.41 -9.37 2.67
N GLU A 123 1.84 -8.13 2.80
CA GLU A 123 2.74 -7.69 3.88
C GLU A 123 2.14 -7.85 5.27
N ILE A 124 0.82 -7.87 5.41
CA ILE A 124 0.13 -8.10 6.69
C ILE A 124 0.47 -9.47 7.32
N LEU A 125 0.93 -10.44 6.52
CA LEU A 125 1.33 -11.75 6.99
C LEU A 125 2.64 -11.72 7.82
N PHE A 126 3.48 -10.71 7.62
CA PHE A 126 4.83 -10.68 8.13
C PHE A 126 4.97 -9.79 9.37
N SER A 127 4.83 -10.38 10.56
CA SER A 127 4.94 -9.67 11.85
C SER A 127 6.29 -8.96 12.02
N ASN A 128 7.37 -9.58 11.55
CA ASN A 128 8.72 -8.98 11.62
C ASN A 128 8.83 -7.64 10.87
N LEU A 129 8.10 -7.48 9.74
CA LEU A 129 8.06 -6.25 9.00
C LEU A 129 7.41 -5.14 9.83
N ILE A 130 6.28 -5.45 10.45
CA ILE A 130 5.55 -4.54 11.32
C ILE A 130 6.39 -4.20 12.55
N PHE A 131 6.94 -5.22 13.22
CA PHE A 131 7.75 -5.03 14.43
C PHE A 131 8.92 -4.07 14.22
N LYS A 132 9.61 -4.16 13.10
CA LYS A 132 10.74 -3.27 12.76
C LYS A 132 10.34 -1.82 12.56
N SER A 133 9.06 -1.55 12.24
CA SER A 133 8.53 -0.21 12.00
C SER A 133 7.85 0.39 13.23
N LEU A 134 7.67 -0.38 14.31
CA LEU A 134 7.01 0.12 15.50
C LEU A 134 7.91 1.06 16.29
N ASP A 135 7.36 2.21 16.62
CA ASP A 135 7.86 3.11 17.64
C ASP A 135 6.71 3.49 18.60
N LYS A 136 7.02 4.24 19.67
CA LYS A 136 6.01 4.63 20.68
C LYS A 136 4.93 5.57 20.17
N GLU A 137 5.09 6.12 18.96
CA GLU A 137 4.18 7.10 18.38
C GLU A 137 3.20 6.47 17.40
N ILE A 138 3.34 5.17 17.10
CA ILE A 138 2.43 4.48 16.16
C ILE A 138 1.04 4.36 16.78
N SER A 139 0.06 4.93 16.06
CA SER A 139 -1.34 4.95 16.49
C SER A 139 -2.17 3.83 15.84
N LEU A 140 -1.77 3.40 14.63
CA LEU A 140 -2.52 2.39 13.88
C LEU A 140 -1.66 1.75 12.77
N ILE A 141 -2.15 0.64 12.25
CA ILE A 141 -1.63 -0.02 11.04
C ILE A 141 -2.68 0.16 9.94
N VAL A 142 -2.25 0.53 8.75
CA VAL A 142 -3.12 0.65 7.56
C VAL A 142 -2.71 -0.39 6.54
N ASN A 143 -3.59 -1.34 6.25
CA ASN A 143 -3.39 -2.35 5.22
C ASN A 143 -4.34 -2.09 4.04
N ILE A 144 -3.79 -1.73 2.90
CA ILE A 144 -4.53 -1.63 1.64
C ILE A 144 -4.28 -2.88 0.80
N THR A 145 -5.32 -3.46 0.21
CA THR A 145 -5.19 -4.74 -0.46
C THR A 145 -6.11 -4.89 -1.67
N ASN A 146 -5.70 -5.76 -2.58
CA ASN A 146 -6.51 -6.23 -3.69
C ASN A 146 -6.77 -7.75 -3.53
N ASP A 147 -7.88 -8.10 -2.92
CA ASP A 147 -8.24 -9.51 -2.69
C ASP A 147 -8.87 -10.18 -3.92
N ALA A 148 -9.11 -9.45 -5.01
CA ALA A 148 -9.63 -10.02 -6.26
C ALA A 148 -8.72 -11.13 -6.83
N TRP A 149 -7.43 -11.12 -6.49
CA TRP A 149 -6.49 -12.19 -6.85
C TRP A 149 -6.86 -13.57 -6.34
N PHE A 150 -7.56 -13.64 -5.21
CA PHE A 150 -7.97 -14.91 -4.61
C PHE A 150 -9.23 -15.50 -5.24
N GLY A 151 -9.97 -14.71 -6.05
CA GLY A 151 -11.26 -15.14 -6.60
C GLY A 151 -12.24 -15.60 -5.52
N ASN A 152 -13.14 -16.51 -5.88
CA ASN A 152 -14.14 -17.08 -4.96
C ASN A 152 -13.56 -18.24 -4.12
N THR A 153 -12.50 -17.99 -3.39
CA THR A 153 -11.84 -18.97 -2.51
C THR A 153 -11.93 -18.54 -1.05
N ILE A 154 -11.37 -19.33 -0.15
CA ILE A 154 -11.23 -18.99 1.27
C ILE A 154 -10.13 -17.92 1.50
N GLY A 155 -9.32 -17.61 0.48
CA GLY A 155 -8.18 -16.72 0.56
C GLY A 155 -8.48 -15.35 1.17
N PRO A 156 -9.50 -14.60 0.72
CA PRO A 156 -9.86 -13.31 1.31
C PRO A 156 -10.16 -13.39 2.80
N ILE A 157 -10.88 -14.44 3.22
CA ILE A 157 -11.23 -14.67 4.64
C ILE A 157 -9.97 -14.94 5.45
N GLN A 158 -9.09 -15.82 4.99
CA GLN A 158 -7.82 -16.10 5.65
C GLN A 158 -6.94 -14.86 5.73
N HIS A 159 -6.84 -14.11 4.64
CA HIS A 159 -6.07 -12.86 4.60
C HIS A 159 -6.62 -11.84 5.60
N PHE A 160 -7.94 -11.72 5.74
CA PHE A 160 -8.56 -10.87 6.74
C PHE A 160 -8.25 -11.32 8.18
N GLN A 161 -8.17 -12.63 8.45
CA GLN A 161 -7.81 -13.11 9.79
C GLN A 161 -6.39 -12.65 10.21
N PHE A 162 -5.44 -12.55 9.29
CA PHE A 162 -4.12 -12.00 9.60
C PHE A 162 -4.18 -10.55 10.08
N ALA A 163 -5.05 -9.72 9.52
CA ALA A 163 -5.25 -8.36 10.01
C ALA A 163 -5.72 -8.34 11.48
N LYS A 164 -6.66 -9.23 11.84
CA LYS A 164 -7.11 -9.39 13.23
C LYS A 164 -5.99 -9.87 14.15
N ILE A 165 -5.21 -10.86 13.69
CA ILE A 165 -4.05 -11.38 14.44
C ILE A 165 -3.05 -10.25 14.72
N ARG A 166 -2.73 -9.42 13.71
CA ARG A 166 -1.81 -8.29 13.90
C ARG A 166 -2.33 -7.28 14.90
N ALA A 167 -3.63 -6.97 14.86
CA ALA A 167 -4.22 -6.05 15.85
C ALA A 167 -4.06 -6.57 17.28
N VAL A 168 -4.28 -7.86 17.51
CA VAL A 168 -4.11 -8.49 18.83
C VAL A 168 -2.63 -8.61 19.22
N GLU A 169 -1.78 -9.05 18.30
CA GLU A 169 -0.36 -9.30 18.55
C GLU A 169 0.39 -8.02 18.97
N PHE A 170 0.08 -6.90 18.31
CA PHE A 170 0.76 -5.63 18.59
C PHE A 170 -0.01 -4.69 19.52
N GLY A 171 -1.26 -5.00 19.86
CA GLY A 171 -2.13 -4.12 20.64
C GLY A 171 -2.43 -2.79 19.93
N ILE A 172 -2.37 -2.77 18.59
CA ILE A 172 -2.55 -1.58 17.75
C ILE A 172 -3.72 -1.81 16.80
N PRO A 173 -4.66 -0.84 16.65
CA PRO A 173 -5.74 -0.95 15.69
C PRO A 173 -5.23 -1.17 14.26
N VAL A 174 -5.90 -2.04 13.51
CA VAL A 174 -5.63 -2.28 12.08
C VAL A 174 -6.83 -1.82 11.26
N ILE A 175 -6.61 -0.85 10.37
CA ILE A 175 -7.58 -0.48 9.35
C ILE A 175 -7.20 -1.22 8.06
N ARG A 176 -8.12 -2.05 7.57
CA ARG A 176 -7.94 -2.78 6.33
C ARG A 176 -8.96 -2.33 5.29
N VAL A 177 -8.46 -1.99 4.10
CA VAL A 177 -9.29 -1.57 2.97
C VAL A 177 -8.99 -2.48 1.78
N ALA A 178 -10.00 -3.22 1.35
CA ALA A 178 -9.93 -4.14 0.21
C ALA A 178 -10.87 -3.68 -0.91
N ASN A 179 -10.51 -3.93 -2.17
CA ASN A 179 -11.35 -3.56 -3.32
C ASN A 179 -12.53 -4.51 -3.57
N THR A 180 -12.52 -5.70 -3.00
CA THR A 180 -13.59 -6.70 -3.15
C THR A 180 -14.25 -7.13 -1.84
N GLY A 181 -14.03 -6.40 -0.75
CA GLY A 181 -14.69 -6.64 0.55
C GLY A 181 -13.82 -7.26 1.60
#